data_3d4e617e1d9684deadfde77b15705b3a
#
_entry.id   3d4e617e1d9684deadfde77b15705b3a
#
_cell.length_a   1.000
_cell.length_b   1.000
_cell.length_c   1.000
_cell.angle_alpha   90.00
_cell.angle_beta   90.00
_cell.angle_gamma   90.00
#
_symmetry.space_group_name_H-M   'P 1'
#
loop_
_entity.id
_entity.type
_entity.pdbx_description
1 polymer ?
#
loop_
_entity_poly.entity_id
_entity_poly.type
_entity_poly.pdbx_seq_one_letter_code
_entity_poly.pdbx_strand_id
1 'polypeptide(L)'
;DLSEPSAPREIFDELLELGISPNYLINNAGSAGPDFFDEIPWEEHLNYMTLMQTSVAEMCHRFIPKMLEKKFGRVINVSSVAGRISRAGDCHYGPMKAYLVALSEALNASTHNHGVNVSALCPGFTHTDFHQVGDLEEMKERTPKFIWYSAQTVVEEGLRAVEKGRSIQLSGRLYRWIDPLFQSVWTRKIFQMNRQ
;
A
#
# COMPACT_ATOMS: atom_id res chain seq x y z
N ASP A 1 -0.42 15.93 9.02
CA ASP A 1 -0.73 14.54 9.41
C ASP A 1 -1.85 13.98 8.53
N LEU A 2 -1.63 12.83 7.87
CA LEU A 2 -2.62 12.23 6.95
C LEU A 2 -3.73 11.46 7.67
N SER A 3 -3.72 11.37 9.00
CA SER A 3 -4.88 10.94 9.78
C SER A 3 -5.96 12.03 9.88
N GLU A 4 -5.60 13.29 9.59
CA GLU A 4 -6.53 14.40 9.50
C GLU A 4 -7.27 14.40 8.16
N PRO A 5 -8.61 14.39 8.15
CA PRO A 5 -9.38 14.31 6.91
C PRO A 5 -9.14 15.48 5.93
N SER A 6 -8.70 16.65 6.42
CA SER A 6 -8.42 17.82 5.57
C SER A 6 -7.06 17.75 4.87
N ALA A 7 -6.12 16.95 5.38
CA ALA A 7 -4.72 16.98 4.95
C ALA A 7 -4.49 16.72 3.44
N PRO A 8 -5.15 15.76 2.80
CA PRO A 8 -4.98 15.55 1.35
C PRO A 8 -5.39 16.77 0.52
N ARG A 9 -6.46 17.46 0.93
CA ARG A 9 -6.92 18.68 0.27
C ARG A 9 -5.92 19.81 0.49
N GLU A 10 -5.48 20.04 1.71
CA GLU A 10 -4.52 21.08 2.06
C GLU A 10 -3.21 20.93 1.28
N ILE A 11 -2.67 19.71 1.19
CA ILE A 11 -1.46 19.42 0.40
C ILE A 11 -1.70 19.75 -1.09
N PHE A 12 -2.84 19.36 -1.63
CA PHE A 12 -3.16 19.62 -3.03
C PHE A 12 -3.29 21.12 -3.31
N ASP A 13 -4.03 21.84 -2.46
CA ASP A 13 -4.28 23.27 -2.60
C ASP A 13 -2.99 24.08 -2.47
N GLU A 14 -2.12 23.76 -1.50
CA GLU A 14 -0.80 24.39 -1.34
C GLU A 14 0.09 24.20 -2.57
N LEU A 15 0.17 22.98 -3.11
CA LEU A 15 0.95 22.73 -4.33
C LEU A 15 0.39 23.49 -5.53
N LEU A 16 -0.94 23.62 -5.62
CA LEU A 16 -1.59 24.39 -6.67
C LEU A 16 -1.26 25.88 -6.58
N GLU A 17 -1.28 26.46 -5.37
CA GLU A 17 -0.90 27.86 -5.12
C GLU A 17 0.56 28.13 -5.46
N LEU A 18 1.44 27.15 -5.21
CA LEU A 18 2.86 27.22 -5.59
C LEU A 18 3.11 26.99 -7.09
N GLY A 19 2.10 26.68 -7.87
CA GLY A 19 2.23 26.34 -9.29
C GLY A 19 2.94 25.00 -9.52
N ILE A 20 3.02 24.15 -8.50
CA ILE A 20 3.68 22.85 -8.57
C ILE A 20 2.68 21.77 -8.97
N SER A 21 3.01 21.02 -10.02
CA SER A 21 2.20 19.90 -10.48
C SER A 21 3.06 18.63 -10.53
N PRO A 22 3.00 17.78 -9.50
CA PRO A 22 3.81 16.57 -9.39
C PRO A 22 3.59 15.61 -10.55
N ASN A 23 4.66 14.97 -11.00
CA ASN A 23 4.63 13.89 -11.98
C ASN A 23 4.59 12.51 -11.31
N TYR A 24 5.05 12.43 -10.06
CA TYR A 24 5.06 11.23 -9.24
C TYR A 24 4.32 11.49 -7.93
N LEU A 25 3.36 10.62 -7.61
CA LEU A 25 2.67 10.56 -6.33
C LEU A 25 3.02 9.22 -5.66
N ILE A 26 3.65 9.28 -4.49
CA ILE A 26 4.00 8.08 -3.72
C ILE A 26 3.27 8.13 -2.39
N ASN A 27 2.16 7.39 -2.30
CA ASN A 27 1.40 7.24 -1.09
C ASN A 27 2.05 6.16 -0.22
N ASN A 28 3.00 6.59 0.61
CA ASN A 28 3.81 5.70 1.46
C ASN A 28 3.46 5.80 2.94
N ALA A 29 2.92 6.91 3.40
CA ALA A 29 2.59 7.10 4.80
C ALA A 29 1.71 5.98 5.34
N GLY A 30 2.03 5.51 6.52
CA GLY A 30 1.33 4.42 7.16
C GLY A 30 2.09 3.88 8.35
N SER A 31 1.39 3.18 9.22
CA SER A 31 1.93 2.59 10.45
C SER A 31 1.34 1.20 10.68
N ALA A 32 1.91 0.45 11.61
CA ALA A 32 1.17 -0.57 12.33
C ALA A 32 0.07 0.13 13.14
N GLY A 33 -1.07 -0.50 13.25
CA GLY A 33 -2.22 0.09 13.95
C GLY A 33 -2.89 -0.92 14.88
N PRO A 34 -3.99 -0.53 15.50
CA PRO A 34 -4.74 -1.36 16.41
C PRO A 34 -5.26 -2.62 15.70
N ASP A 35 -5.47 -3.69 16.44
CA ASP A 35 -6.28 -4.79 15.97
C ASP A 35 -7.77 -4.36 15.97
N PHE A 36 -8.57 -4.96 15.11
CA PHE A 36 -10.00 -4.62 14.98
C PHE A 36 -10.80 -4.86 16.27
N PHE A 37 -10.35 -5.77 17.09
CA PHE A 37 -11.01 -6.17 18.35
C PHE A 37 -10.37 -5.54 19.59
N ASP A 38 -9.43 -4.60 19.43
CA ASP A 38 -8.89 -3.87 20.56
C ASP A 38 -9.97 -3.00 21.22
N GLU A 39 -9.99 -2.98 22.54
CA GLU A 39 -10.91 -2.15 23.33
C GLU A 39 -10.45 -0.69 23.38
N ILE A 40 -10.46 -0.03 22.24
CA ILE A 40 -10.11 1.39 22.06
C ILE A 40 -11.30 2.17 21.50
N PRO A 41 -11.35 3.50 21.65
CA PRO A 41 -12.39 4.32 21.03
C PRO A 41 -12.46 4.14 19.52
N TRP A 42 -13.70 4.13 18.97
CA TRP A 42 -13.89 3.99 17.52
C TRP A 42 -13.19 5.06 16.71
N GLU A 43 -13.02 6.24 17.29
CA GLU A 43 -12.30 7.37 16.69
C GLU A 43 -10.85 7.03 16.36
N GLU A 44 -10.19 6.20 17.16
CA GLU A 44 -8.82 5.74 16.87
C GLU A 44 -8.79 4.79 15.68
N HIS A 45 -9.78 3.88 15.57
CA HIS A 45 -9.96 3.04 14.38
C HIS A 45 -10.21 3.92 13.14
N LEU A 46 -11.07 4.95 13.26
CA LEU A 46 -11.40 5.85 12.17
C LEU A 46 -10.16 6.65 11.71
N ASN A 47 -9.38 7.18 12.63
CA ASN A 47 -8.14 7.88 12.33
C ASN A 47 -7.14 6.98 11.60
N TYR A 48 -7.03 5.73 12.05
CA TYR A 48 -6.20 4.74 11.39
C TYR A 48 -6.67 4.41 9.97
N MET A 49 -7.98 4.23 9.77
CA MET A 49 -8.57 4.03 8.44
C MET A 49 -8.37 5.26 7.55
N THR A 50 -8.46 6.46 8.11
CA THR A 50 -8.21 7.71 7.40
C THR A 50 -6.77 7.75 6.89
N LEU A 51 -5.79 7.51 7.75
CA LEU A 51 -4.38 7.44 7.36
C LEU A 51 -4.12 6.39 6.29
N MET A 52 -4.61 5.16 6.49
CA MET A 52 -4.19 3.99 5.71
C MET A 52 -4.96 3.78 4.41
N GLN A 53 -6.14 4.38 4.28
CA GLN A 53 -7.06 4.12 3.16
C GLN A 53 -7.64 5.40 2.56
N THR A 54 -8.36 6.21 3.36
CA THR A 54 -9.14 7.34 2.85
C THR A 54 -8.23 8.43 2.29
N SER A 55 -7.15 8.77 2.99
CA SER A 55 -6.18 9.76 2.53
C SER A 55 -5.54 9.36 1.20
N VAL A 56 -5.20 8.09 1.03
CA VAL A 56 -4.63 7.57 -0.23
C VAL A 56 -5.62 7.68 -1.39
N ALA A 57 -6.88 7.33 -1.14
CA ALA A 57 -7.93 7.45 -2.15
C ALA A 57 -8.14 8.92 -2.57
N GLU A 58 -8.18 9.84 -1.59
CA GLU A 58 -8.34 11.26 -1.86
C GLU A 58 -7.13 11.87 -2.57
N MET A 59 -5.90 11.50 -2.20
CA MET A 59 -4.70 11.90 -2.93
C MET A 59 -4.77 11.45 -4.39
N CYS A 60 -5.14 10.20 -4.65
CA CYS A 60 -5.34 9.72 -6.01
C CYS A 60 -6.43 10.53 -6.75
N HIS A 61 -7.57 10.78 -6.11
CA HIS A 61 -8.69 11.53 -6.69
C HIS A 61 -8.30 12.96 -7.10
N ARG A 62 -7.47 13.63 -6.30
CA ARG A 62 -7.05 15.01 -6.55
C ARG A 62 -5.95 15.13 -7.59
N PHE A 63 -4.95 14.24 -7.55
CA PHE A 63 -3.75 14.37 -8.40
C PHE A 63 -3.88 13.70 -9.78
N ILE A 64 -4.58 12.56 -9.88
CA ILE A 64 -4.70 11.84 -11.15
C ILE A 64 -5.33 12.69 -12.26
N PRO A 65 -6.40 13.48 -12.05
CA PRO A 65 -6.94 14.34 -13.10
C PRO A 65 -5.91 15.31 -13.69
N LYS A 66 -5.06 15.90 -12.86
CA LYS A 66 -3.98 16.79 -13.30
C LYS A 66 -2.89 16.06 -14.10
N MET A 67 -2.60 14.82 -13.73
CA MET A 67 -1.70 13.96 -14.49
C MET A 67 -2.27 13.57 -15.85
N LEU A 68 -3.58 13.30 -15.92
CA LEU A 68 -4.28 12.99 -17.18
C LEU A 68 -4.30 14.21 -18.15
N GLU A 69 -4.50 15.43 -17.65
CA GLU A 69 -4.38 16.65 -18.43
C GLU A 69 -3.00 16.77 -19.13
N LYS A 70 -1.93 16.38 -18.40
CA LYS A 70 -0.55 16.38 -18.92
C LYS A 70 -0.21 15.14 -19.76
N LYS A 71 -1.07 14.12 -19.77
CA LYS A 71 -0.82 12.80 -20.38
C LYS A 71 0.43 12.11 -19.80
N PHE A 72 0.78 12.43 -18.58
CA PHE A 72 1.91 11.83 -17.85
C PHE A 72 1.67 11.85 -16.34
N GLY A 73 1.79 10.69 -15.71
CA GLY A 73 1.74 10.56 -14.25
C GLY A 73 2.17 9.16 -13.80
N ARG A 74 2.74 9.09 -12.60
CA ARG A 74 3.16 7.86 -11.94
C ARG A 74 2.66 7.87 -10.51
N VAL A 75 1.82 6.91 -10.17
CA VAL A 75 1.26 6.78 -8.83
C VAL A 75 1.69 5.45 -8.24
N ILE A 76 2.29 5.47 -7.07
CA ILE A 76 2.63 4.28 -6.30
C ILE A 76 1.86 4.33 -4.98
N ASN A 77 0.95 3.38 -4.77
CA ASN A 77 0.29 3.16 -3.51
C ASN A 77 1.01 2.03 -2.76
N VAL A 78 1.65 2.34 -1.64
CA VAL A 78 2.40 1.34 -0.86
C VAL A 78 1.43 0.48 -0.07
N SER A 79 1.14 -0.69 -0.63
CA SER A 79 0.35 -1.74 -0.02
C SER A 79 1.25 -2.67 0.83
N SER A 80 1.01 -3.96 0.82
CA SER A 80 1.76 -5.01 1.49
C SER A 80 1.41 -6.38 0.91
N VAL A 81 2.27 -7.37 1.10
CA VAL A 81 1.89 -8.78 0.91
C VAL A 81 0.74 -9.21 1.83
N ALA A 82 0.54 -8.54 2.97
CA ALA A 82 -0.61 -8.74 3.85
C ALA A 82 -1.95 -8.42 3.16
N GLY A 83 -1.96 -7.51 2.19
CA GLY A 83 -3.13 -7.22 1.35
C GLY A 83 -3.46 -8.31 0.32
N ARG A 84 -2.60 -9.32 0.19
CA ARG A 84 -2.76 -10.44 -0.76
C ARG A 84 -3.30 -11.70 -0.12
N ILE A 85 -3.29 -11.80 1.21
CA ILE A 85 -3.77 -12.97 1.94
C ILE A 85 -4.48 -12.55 3.22
N SER A 86 -5.68 -13.07 3.45
CA SER A 86 -6.40 -12.87 4.69
C SER A 86 -5.88 -13.84 5.76
N ARG A 87 -5.66 -13.33 6.96
CA ARG A 87 -5.24 -14.15 8.11
C ARG A 87 -6.01 -13.75 9.37
N ALA A 88 -6.18 -14.69 10.28
CA ALA A 88 -6.76 -14.41 11.59
C ALA A 88 -5.89 -13.42 12.38
N GLY A 89 -6.50 -12.50 13.11
CA GLY A 89 -5.81 -11.45 13.87
C GLY A 89 -5.24 -10.30 13.01
N ASP A 90 -5.70 -10.18 11.77
CA ASP A 90 -5.37 -9.06 10.89
C ASP A 90 -6.65 -8.59 10.19
N CYS A 91 -7.57 -8.01 10.97
CA CYS A 91 -8.87 -7.54 10.48
C CYS A 91 -8.86 -6.07 10.06
N HIS A 92 -7.77 -5.36 10.28
CA HIS A 92 -7.59 -3.95 9.90
C HIS A 92 -6.54 -3.77 8.82
N TYR A 93 -5.28 -4.03 9.13
CA TYR A 93 -4.15 -3.73 8.25
C TYR A 93 -4.25 -4.45 6.90
N GLY A 94 -4.41 -5.76 6.91
CA GLY A 94 -4.50 -6.57 5.68
C GLY A 94 -5.64 -6.13 4.77
N PRO A 95 -6.90 -6.00 5.26
CA PRO A 95 -8.02 -5.48 4.47
C PRO A 95 -7.79 -4.10 3.87
N MET A 96 -7.21 -3.15 4.62
CA MET A 96 -6.88 -1.83 4.06
C MET A 96 -5.80 -1.92 2.98
N LYS A 97 -4.78 -2.74 3.18
CA LYS A 97 -3.77 -2.98 2.14
C LYS A 97 -4.33 -3.71 0.92
N ALA A 98 -5.33 -4.59 1.09
CA ALA A 98 -6.06 -5.21 -0.02
C ALA A 98 -6.90 -4.18 -0.80
N TYR A 99 -7.53 -3.23 -0.10
CA TYR A 99 -8.21 -2.11 -0.74
C TYR A 99 -7.27 -1.33 -1.65
N LEU A 100 -6.05 -1.01 -1.20
CA LEU A 100 -5.06 -0.28 -2.01
C LEU A 100 -4.64 -1.06 -3.26
N VAL A 101 -4.58 -2.39 -3.18
CA VAL A 101 -4.33 -3.24 -4.37
C VAL A 101 -5.46 -3.08 -5.37
N ALA A 102 -6.71 -3.31 -4.95
CA ALA A 102 -7.87 -3.22 -5.82
C ALA A 102 -8.06 -1.82 -6.41
N LEU A 103 -7.86 -0.77 -5.60
CA LEU A 103 -7.91 0.63 -6.05
C LEU A 103 -6.87 0.90 -7.14
N SER A 104 -5.62 0.47 -6.92
CA SER A 104 -4.53 0.70 -7.88
C SER A 104 -4.76 -0.02 -9.20
N GLU A 105 -5.27 -1.26 -9.17
CA GLU A 105 -5.62 -2.01 -10.38
C GLU A 105 -6.72 -1.30 -11.17
N ALA A 106 -7.81 -0.88 -10.51
CA ALA A 106 -8.92 -0.18 -11.14
C ALA A 106 -8.49 1.17 -11.74
N LEU A 107 -7.71 1.96 -10.99
CA LEU A 107 -7.16 3.22 -11.46
C LEU A 107 -6.23 3.00 -12.66
N ASN A 108 -5.30 2.04 -12.59
CA ASN A 108 -4.39 1.76 -13.69
C ASN A 108 -5.15 1.32 -14.96
N ALA A 109 -6.15 0.46 -14.83
CA ALA A 109 -7.00 0.04 -15.95
C ALA A 109 -7.70 1.23 -16.61
N SER A 110 -8.08 2.25 -15.82
CA SER A 110 -8.77 3.43 -16.31
C SER A 110 -7.84 4.49 -16.93
N THR A 111 -6.55 4.53 -16.52
CA THR A 111 -5.66 5.67 -16.82
C THR A 111 -4.44 5.32 -17.67
N HIS A 112 -4.05 4.05 -17.71
CA HIS A 112 -2.82 3.60 -18.38
C HIS A 112 -2.74 4.04 -19.86
N ASN A 113 -3.81 3.88 -20.61
CA ASN A 113 -3.87 4.28 -22.02
C ASN A 113 -3.84 5.80 -22.24
N HIS A 114 -3.91 6.57 -21.16
CA HIS A 114 -3.85 8.04 -21.16
C HIS A 114 -2.52 8.58 -20.60
N GLY A 115 -1.50 7.70 -20.49
CA GLY A 115 -0.15 8.09 -20.06
C GLY A 115 0.06 8.14 -18.55
N VAL A 116 -0.95 7.76 -17.75
CA VAL A 116 -0.86 7.71 -16.29
C VAL A 116 -0.88 6.27 -15.81
N ASN A 117 0.20 5.88 -15.14
CA ASN A 117 0.34 4.54 -14.57
C ASN A 117 0.14 4.57 -13.05
N VAL A 118 -0.65 3.64 -12.54
CA VAL A 118 -0.90 3.46 -11.10
C VAL A 118 -0.48 2.06 -10.69
N SER A 119 0.30 1.95 -9.62
CA SER A 119 0.83 0.66 -9.15
C SER A 119 0.65 0.49 -7.66
N ALA A 120 0.11 -0.65 -7.24
CA ALA A 120 0.21 -1.11 -5.87
C ALA A 120 1.58 -1.76 -5.66
N LEU A 121 2.42 -1.16 -4.82
CA LEU A 121 3.65 -1.77 -4.37
C LEU A 121 3.34 -2.62 -3.13
N CYS A 122 3.60 -3.91 -3.21
CA CYS A 122 3.34 -4.88 -2.16
C CYS A 122 4.66 -5.42 -1.58
N PRO A 123 5.30 -4.70 -0.66
CA PRO A 123 6.47 -5.20 0.04
C PRO A 123 6.13 -6.41 0.90
N GLY A 124 7.07 -7.37 0.96
CA GLY A 124 7.13 -8.33 2.04
C GLY A 124 7.92 -7.76 3.23
N PHE A 125 8.55 -8.64 4.00
CA PHE A 125 9.40 -8.19 5.09
C PHE A 125 10.56 -7.35 4.56
N THR A 126 10.64 -6.11 5.06
CA THR A 126 11.60 -5.11 4.59
C THR A 126 12.33 -4.52 5.78
N HIS A 127 13.65 -4.36 5.66
CA HIS A 127 14.47 -3.71 6.69
C HIS A 127 14.16 -2.21 6.71
N THR A 128 13.25 -1.80 7.58
CA THR A 128 12.83 -0.41 7.83
C THR A 128 12.48 -0.24 9.31
N ASP A 129 12.27 0.99 9.73
CA ASP A 129 11.83 1.33 11.09
C ASP A 129 10.36 0.92 11.37
N PHE A 130 9.61 0.57 10.35
CA PHE A 130 8.22 0.10 10.47
C PHE A 130 8.08 -1.09 11.45
N HIS A 131 9.10 -1.94 11.56
CA HIS A 131 9.11 -3.12 12.43
C HIS A 131 9.69 -2.85 13.83
N GLN A 132 9.94 -1.59 14.19
CA GLN A 132 10.43 -1.24 15.54
C GLN A 132 9.30 -1.04 16.56
N VAL A 133 8.03 -1.17 16.14
CA VAL A 133 6.87 -0.93 17.00
C VAL A 133 6.23 -2.27 17.39
N GLY A 134 6.20 -2.57 18.70
CA GLY A 134 5.46 -3.68 19.30
C GLY A 134 5.92 -5.09 18.90
N ASP A 135 4.97 -6.01 18.78
CA ASP A 135 5.19 -7.44 18.48
C ASP A 135 5.93 -7.74 17.17
N LEU A 136 6.20 -6.73 16.37
CA LEU A 136 6.91 -6.85 15.09
C LEU A 136 8.41 -7.12 15.27
N GLU A 137 9.01 -6.74 16.41
CA GLU A 137 10.41 -7.10 16.73
C GLU A 137 10.55 -8.61 16.98
N GLU A 138 9.63 -9.18 17.73
CA GLU A 138 9.61 -10.64 17.99
C GLU A 138 9.37 -11.42 16.69
N MET A 139 8.51 -10.91 15.81
CA MET A 139 8.29 -11.48 14.48
C MET A 139 9.58 -11.45 13.64
N LYS A 140 10.38 -10.39 13.75
CA LYS A 140 11.65 -10.26 13.02
C LYS A 140 12.65 -11.33 13.43
N GLU A 141 12.74 -11.67 14.71
CA GLU A 141 13.63 -12.72 15.21
C GLU A 141 13.20 -14.12 14.78
N ARG A 142 11.89 -14.37 14.69
CA ARG A 142 11.32 -15.68 14.30
C ARG A 142 11.29 -15.90 12.78
N THR A 143 11.50 -14.85 12.00
CA THR A 143 11.34 -14.91 10.55
C THR A 143 12.68 -15.16 9.84
N PRO A 144 12.75 -16.14 8.92
CA PRO A 144 13.99 -16.46 8.21
C PRO A 144 14.57 -15.26 7.45
N LYS A 145 15.88 -15.00 7.58
CA LYS A 145 16.56 -13.84 6.99
C LYS A 145 16.42 -13.74 5.47
N PHE A 146 16.26 -14.85 4.75
CA PHE A 146 16.17 -14.86 3.28
C PHE A 146 14.88 -14.28 2.71
N ILE A 147 13.85 -14.08 3.56
CA ILE A 147 12.59 -13.44 3.13
C ILE A 147 12.58 -11.94 3.39
N TRP A 148 13.67 -11.40 3.97
CA TRP A 148 13.84 -9.97 4.22
C TRP A 148 14.56 -9.29 3.07
N TYR A 149 14.04 -8.18 2.62
CA TYR A 149 14.59 -7.39 1.53
C TYR A 149 15.02 -6.00 2.02
N SER A 150 16.00 -5.41 1.34
CA SER A 150 16.39 -4.01 1.63
C SER A 150 15.32 -3.05 1.12
N ALA A 151 15.13 -1.92 1.81
CA ALA A 151 14.24 -0.85 1.37
C ALA A 151 14.61 -0.37 -0.04
N GLN A 152 15.91 -0.27 -0.35
CA GLN A 152 16.39 0.11 -1.67
C GLN A 152 15.87 -0.82 -2.77
N THR A 153 15.96 -2.14 -2.57
CA THR A 153 15.46 -3.13 -3.54
C THR A 153 13.95 -2.95 -3.77
N VAL A 154 13.19 -2.72 -2.69
CA VAL A 154 11.74 -2.52 -2.77
C VAL A 154 11.40 -1.26 -3.58
N VAL A 155 12.09 -0.15 -3.29
CA VAL A 155 11.89 1.13 -4.00
C VAL A 155 12.23 1.00 -5.49
N GLU A 156 13.37 0.42 -5.82
CA GLU A 156 13.78 0.23 -7.21
C GLU A 156 12.82 -0.67 -8.00
N GLU A 157 12.32 -1.75 -7.37
CA GLU A 157 11.32 -2.62 -7.99
C GLU A 157 9.99 -1.89 -8.21
N GLY A 158 9.56 -1.07 -7.24
CA GLY A 158 8.35 -0.26 -7.32
C GLY A 158 8.42 0.79 -8.44
N LEU A 159 9.49 1.55 -8.50
CA LEU A 159 9.70 2.55 -9.55
C LEU A 159 9.74 1.90 -10.95
N ARG A 160 10.50 0.81 -11.11
CA ARG A 160 10.52 0.08 -12.39
C ARG A 160 9.16 -0.48 -12.78
N ALA A 161 8.35 -0.89 -11.82
CA ALA A 161 7.02 -1.44 -12.08
C ALA A 161 6.05 -0.37 -12.58
N VAL A 162 5.97 0.78 -11.90
CA VAL A 162 5.08 1.87 -12.31
C VAL A 162 5.49 2.46 -13.67
N GLU A 163 6.79 2.55 -13.97
CA GLU A 163 7.26 2.97 -15.31
C GLU A 163 6.80 2.03 -16.41
N LYS A 164 6.73 0.73 -16.13
CA LYS A 164 6.26 -0.30 -17.07
C LYS A 164 4.74 -0.46 -17.10
N GLY A 165 4.01 0.37 -16.39
CA GLY A 165 2.54 0.30 -16.33
C GLY A 165 1.99 -0.93 -15.60
N ARG A 166 2.78 -1.57 -14.72
CA ARG A 166 2.31 -2.70 -13.93
C ARG A 166 1.41 -2.20 -12.80
N SER A 167 0.19 -2.71 -12.74
CA SER A 167 -0.77 -2.33 -11.69
C SER A 167 -0.43 -2.91 -10.31
N ILE A 168 0.33 -4.00 -10.24
CA ILE A 168 0.78 -4.63 -9.00
C ILE A 168 2.27 -4.98 -9.11
N GLN A 169 3.02 -4.68 -8.06
CA GLN A 169 4.39 -5.13 -7.88
C GLN A 169 4.59 -5.75 -6.50
N LEU A 170 4.80 -7.05 -6.47
CA LEU A 170 5.28 -7.73 -5.26
C LEU A 170 6.80 -7.63 -5.21
N SER A 171 7.33 -7.09 -4.12
CA SER A 171 8.76 -7.00 -3.92
C SER A 171 9.32 -8.28 -3.33
N GLY A 172 10.42 -8.73 -3.95
CA GLY A 172 11.08 -9.99 -3.63
C GLY A 172 10.60 -11.16 -4.49
N ARG A 173 11.59 -11.95 -4.96
CA ARG A 173 11.32 -13.09 -5.86
C ARG A 173 10.40 -14.14 -5.24
N LEU A 174 10.62 -14.46 -3.97
CA LEU A 174 9.85 -15.48 -3.27
C LEU A 174 8.36 -15.13 -3.24
N TYR A 175 8.01 -13.89 -2.88
CA TYR A 175 6.62 -13.44 -2.81
C TYR A 175 5.93 -13.52 -4.17
N ARG A 176 6.62 -13.18 -5.25
CA ARG A 176 6.08 -13.30 -6.63
C ARG A 176 5.79 -14.74 -7.03
N TRP A 177 6.60 -15.70 -6.58
CA TRP A 177 6.38 -17.11 -6.87
C TRP A 177 5.21 -17.71 -6.08
N ILE A 178 5.00 -17.24 -4.85
CA ILE A 178 3.96 -17.78 -3.95
C ILE A 178 2.60 -17.10 -4.17
N ASP A 179 2.57 -15.83 -4.62
CA ASP A 179 1.34 -15.04 -4.77
C ASP A 179 0.22 -15.75 -5.57
N PRO A 180 0.48 -16.43 -6.69
CA PRO A 180 -0.57 -17.17 -7.41
C PRO A 180 -1.27 -18.23 -6.54
N LEU A 181 -0.57 -18.83 -5.59
CA LEU A 181 -1.14 -19.78 -4.64
C LEU A 181 -2.05 -19.09 -3.62
N PHE A 182 -1.69 -17.87 -3.19
CA PHE A 182 -2.51 -17.07 -2.29
C PHE A 182 -3.80 -16.57 -2.95
N GLN A 183 -3.75 -16.28 -4.25
CA GLN A 183 -4.90 -15.77 -5.01
C GLN A 183 -5.81 -16.89 -5.52
N SER A 184 -5.34 -18.12 -5.61
CA SER A 184 -6.13 -19.26 -6.06
C SER A 184 -7.19 -19.64 -5.03
N VAL A 185 -8.45 -19.73 -5.48
CA VAL A 185 -9.57 -20.20 -4.63
C VAL A 185 -9.37 -21.62 -4.10
N TRP A 186 -8.57 -22.44 -4.80
CA TRP A 186 -8.30 -23.82 -4.43
C TRP A 186 -7.24 -23.96 -3.33
N THR A 187 -6.21 -23.13 -3.35
CA THR A 187 -5.06 -23.24 -2.44
C THR A 187 -5.09 -22.19 -1.33
N ARG A 188 -5.85 -21.09 -1.50
CA ARG A 188 -5.94 -19.99 -0.55
C ARG A 188 -6.21 -20.45 0.89
N LYS A 189 -7.09 -21.43 1.08
CA LYS A 189 -7.43 -21.96 2.41
C LYS A 189 -6.25 -22.59 3.16
N ILE A 190 -5.25 -23.11 2.44
CA ILE A 190 -4.05 -23.73 3.03
C ILE A 190 -3.17 -22.67 3.67
N PHE A 191 -3.18 -21.44 3.11
CA PHE A 191 -2.36 -20.32 3.54
C PHE A 191 -3.09 -19.35 4.47
N GLN A 192 -4.40 -19.55 4.71
CA GLN A 192 -5.12 -18.82 5.74
C GLN A 192 -4.59 -19.28 7.10
N MET A 193 -3.63 -18.54 7.64
CA MET A 193 -3.01 -18.85 8.94
C MET A 193 -4.05 -18.59 10.04
N ASN A 194 -4.48 -19.66 10.70
CA ASN A 194 -5.20 -19.53 11.96
C ASN A 194 -4.18 -19.19 13.05
N ARG A 195 -4.41 -18.09 13.77
CA ARG A 195 -3.81 -17.93 15.10
C ARG A 195 -4.43 -19.01 15.99
N GLN A 196 -3.66 -20.02 16.38
CA GLN A 196 -3.94 -20.83 17.56
C GLN A 196 -3.39 -20.14 18.78
#